data_b947b8cb0de0ed4bdb4b507e95195424
#
_entry.id   b947b8cb0de0ed4bdb4b507e95195424
#
_cell.length_a   1.000
_cell.length_b   1.000
_cell.length_c   1.000
_cell.angle_alpha   90.00
_cell.angle_beta   90.00
_cell.angle_gamma   90.00
#
_symmetry.space_group_name_H-M   'P 1'
#
loop_
_entity.id
_entity.type
_entity.pdbx_description
1 polymer ?
#
loop_
_entity_poly.entity_id
_entity_poly.type
_entity_poly.pdbx_seq_one_letter_code
_entity_poly.pdbx_strand_id
1 'polypeptide(L)'
;MPVSALICFCTCPDADSAERIATALVAERLAACVNLLPGLRSVYRWQRKVEAAAEVLLLVKTSAEAYPALQERLRQLHPYELPELLAVEAA
;
A
#
# COMPACT_ATOMS: atom_id res chain seq x y z
N MET A 1 20.41 10.37 15.69
CA MET A 1 19.05 10.64 15.20
C MET A 1 18.27 9.35 15.12
N PRO A 2 17.13 9.26 15.74
CA PRO A 2 16.30 8.08 15.57
C PRO A 2 15.80 8.01 14.14
N VAL A 3 15.74 6.78 13.63
CA VAL A 3 15.17 6.53 12.32
C VAL A 3 13.67 6.40 12.49
N SER A 4 12.91 7.22 11.78
CA SER A 4 11.45 7.12 11.81
C SER A 4 10.99 5.99 10.92
N ALA A 5 10.35 5.00 11.50
CA ALA A 5 9.75 3.90 10.78
C ALA A 5 8.28 4.19 10.53
N LEU A 6 7.81 3.84 9.35
CA LEU A 6 6.42 4.01 8.97
C LEU A 6 5.82 2.66 8.62
N ILE A 7 4.55 2.51 8.97
CA ILE A 7 3.72 1.41 8.50
C ILE A 7 2.68 2.03 7.57
N CYS A 8 2.67 1.58 6.33
CA CYS A 8 1.76 2.11 5.33
C CYS A 8 0.72 1.06 4.95
N PHE A 9 -0.49 1.52 4.72
CA PHE A 9 -1.63 0.67 4.37
C PHE A 9 -2.08 1.01 2.96
N CYS A 10 -2.18 0.00 2.12
CA CYS A 10 -2.66 0.16 0.75
C CYS A 10 -3.46 -1.07 0.36
N THR A 11 -4.61 -0.89 -0.26
CA THR A 11 -5.39 -2.02 -0.74
C THR A 11 -5.25 -2.16 -2.25
N CYS A 12 -5.25 -3.40 -2.72
CA CYS A 12 -5.15 -3.75 -4.13
C CYS A 12 -6.34 -4.61 -4.52
N PRO A 13 -6.76 -4.56 -5.80
CA PRO A 13 -7.96 -5.29 -6.21
C PRO A 13 -7.79 -6.80 -6.26
N ASP A 14 -6.56 -7.30 -6.41
CA ASP A 14 -6.32 -8.73 -6.55
C ASP A 14 -4.92 -9.11 -6.07
N ALA A 15 -4.68 -10.42 -5.97
CA ALA A 15 -3.42 -10.94 -5.49
C ALA A 15 -2.26 -10.65 -6.44
N ASP A 16 -2.51 -10.69 -7.75
CA ASP A 16 -1.45 -10.46 -8.73
C ASP A 16 -0.91 -9.05 -8.67
N SER A 17 -1.77 -8.04 -8.63
CA SER A 17 -1.31 -6.65 -8.51
C SER A 17 -0.63 -6.41 -7.18
N ALA A 18 -1.14 -7.00 -6.09
CA ALA A 18 -0.54 -6.87 -4.77
C ALA A 18 0.88 -7.45 -4.75
N GLU A 19 1.06 -8.64 -5.30
CA GLU A 19 2.36 -9.30 -5.37
C GLU A 19 3.36 -8.49 -6.20
N ARG A 20 2.92 -7.99 -7.34
CA ARG A 20 3.76 -7.20 -8.23
C ARG A 20 4.23 -5.91 -7.55
N ILE A 21 3.31 -5.21 -6.91
CA ILE A 21 3.65 -3.97 -6.21
C ILE A 21 4.61 -4.24 -5.05
N ALA A 22 4.29 -5.24 -4.23
CA ALA A 22 5.11 -5.58 -3.08
C ALA A 22 6.54 -5.94 -3.50
N THR A 23 6.67 -6.78 -4.52
CA THR A 23 7.98 -7.20 -5.02
C THR A 23 8.78 -6.01 -5.53
N ALA A 24 8.16 -5.13 -6.30
CA ALA A 24 8.84 -3.96 -6.84
C ALA A 24 9.32 -3.02 -5.72
N LEU A 25 8.47 -2.75 -4.73
CA LEU A 25 8.85 -1.84 -3.65
C LEU A 25 10.04 -2.36 -2.85
N VAL A 26 10.08 -3.66 -2.59
CA VAL A 26 11.21 -4.25 -1.86
C VAL A 26 12.46 -4.32 -2.73
N ALA A 27 12.31 -4.76 -3.98
CA ALA A 27 13.45 -4.87 -4.90
C ALA A 27 14.11 -3.52 -5.16
N GLU A 28 13.33 -2.46 -5.23
CA GLU A 28 13.84 -1.10 -5.47
C GLU A 28 14.26 -0.39 -4.20
N ARG A 29 14.25 -1.10 -3.07
CA ARG A 29 14.68 -0.58 -1.76
C ARG A 29 13.84 0.59 -1.26
N LEU A 30 12.58 0.64 -1.68
CA LEU A 30 11.64 1.65 -1.20
C LEU A 30 10.92 1.18 0.05
N ALA A 31 10.87 -0.12 0.28
CA ALA A 31 10.31 -0.72 1.48
C ALA A 31 11.25 -1.79 2.00
N ALA A 32 11.31 -1.93 3.31
CA ALA A 32 12.09 -2.99 3.93
C ALA A 32 11.35 -4.33 3.85
N CYS A 33 10.02 -4.27 3.93
CA CYS A 33 9.19 -5.46 3.98
C CYS A 33 7.77 -5.07 3.59
N VAL A 34 7.08 -5.95 2.89
CA VAL A 34 5.67 -5.79 2.59
C VAL A 34 4.96 -7.09 2.93
N ASN A 35 3.94 -7.01 3.75
CA ASN A 35 3.08 -8.14 4.05
C ASN A 35 1.80 -8.03 3.23
N LEU A 36 1.36 -9.15 2.70
CA LEU A 36 0.13 -9.21 1.92
C LEU A 36 -0.92 -9.98 2.72
N LEU A 37 -2.07 -9.36 2.92
CA LEU A 37 -3.18 -9.96 3.67
C LEU A 37 -4.38 -10.09 2.73
N PRO A 38 -4.63 -11.30 2.20
CA PRO A 38 -5.78 -11.53 1.34
C PRO A 38 -7.06 -11.69 2.17
N GLY A 39 -8.17 -11.70 1.50
CA GLY A 39 -9.45 -11.97 2.15
C GLY A 39 -10.08 -10.75 2.80
N LEU A 40 -9.61 -9.58 2.47
CA LEU A 40 -10.16 -8.33 2.99
C LEU A 40 -11.39 -7.93 2.19
N ARG A 41 -12.40 -7.40 2.88
CA ARG A 41 -13.53 -6.76 2.21
C ARG A 41 -13.55 -5.31 2.60
N SER A 42 -13.60 -4.45 1.59
CA SER A 42 -13.69 -3.01 1.78
C SER A 42 -15.11 -2.55 1.49
N VAL A 43 -15.62 -1.71 2.36
CA VAL A 43 -16.95 -1.09 2.18
C VAL A 43 -16.71 0.41 2.10
N TYR A 44 -17.18 1.03 1.05
CA TYR A 44 -16.87 2.44 0.78
C TYR A 44 -18.01 3.09 0.02
N ARG A 45 -17.99 4.40 -0.02
CA ARG A 45 -18.98 5.17 -0.78
C ARG A 45 -18.39 5.57 -2.13
N TRP A 46 -19.16 5.27 -3.17
CA TRP A 46 -18.76 5.62 -4.53
C TRP A 46 -19.99 6.10 -5.28
N GLN A 47 -19.92 7.32 -5.81
CA GLN A 47 -21.02 7.91 -6.60
C GLN A 47 -22.37 7.81 -5.88
N ARG A 48 -22.39 8.20 -4.61
CA ARG A 48 -23.59 8.21 -3.75
C ARG A 48 -24.12 6.84 -3.38
N LYS A 49 -23.38 5.78 -3.67
CA LYS A 49 -23.76 4.42 -3.31
C LYS A 49 -22.76 3.83 -2.35
N VAL A 50 -23.24 2.92 -1.54
CA VAL A 50 -22.35 2.11 -0.71
C VAL A 50 -21.99 0.88 -1.52
N GLU A 51 -20.68 0.70 -1.74
CA GLU A 51 -20.13 -0.41 -2.50
C GLU A 51 -19.30 -1.29 -1.59
N ALA A 52 -19.08 -2.53 -2.03
CA ALA A 52 -18.21 -3.46 -1.32
C ALA A 52 -17.36 -4.21 -2.34
N ALA A 53 -16.11 -4.43 -2.01
CA ALA A 53 -15.20 -5.13 -2.89
C ALA A 53 -14.25 -6.01 -2.08
N ALA A 54 -13.88 -7.16 -2.66
CA ALA A 54 -12.81 -7.97 -2.11
C ALA A 54 -11.48 -7.35 -2.51
N GLU A 55 -10.58 -7.21 -1.56
CA GLU A 55 -9.27 -6.61 -1.81
C GLU A 55 -8.19 -7.33 -1.03
N VAL A 56 -6.93 -7.02 -1.38
CA VAL A 56 -5.76 -7.49 -0.66
C VAL A 56 -5.12 -6.30 0.03
N LEU A 57 -4.85 -6.41 1.32
CA LEU A 57 -4.19 -5.35 2.07
C LEU A 57 -2.69 -5.52 2.01
N LEU A 58 -1.98 -4.46 1.66
CA LEU A 58 -0.54 -4.39 1.78
C LEU A 58 -0.19 -3.63 3.06
N LEU A 59 0.61 -4.26 3.91
CA LEU A 59 1.26 -3.59 5.03
C LEU A 59 2.70 -3.34 4.62
N VAL A 60 3.03 -2.08 4.37
CA VAL A 60 4.33 -1.69 3.85
C VAL A 60 5.15 -1.10 4.97
N LYS A 61 6.31 -1.66 5.26
CA LYS A 61 7.21 -1.18 6.30
C LYS A 61 8.36 -0.44 5.65
N THR A 62 8.48 0.83 5.94
CA THR A 62 9.47 1.70 5.32
C THR A 62 9.95 2.76 6.30
N SER A 63 10.77 3.67 5.82
CA SER A 63 11.25 4.80 6.60
C SER A 63 10.57 6.09 6.13
N ALA A 64 10.55 7.10 7.00
CA ALA A 64 10.05 8.41 6.62
C ALA A 64 10.86 8.98 5.46
N GLU A 65 12.15 8.67 5.42
CA GLU A 65 13.05 9.14 4.37
C GLU A 65 12.70 8.56 3.00
N ALA A 66 12.36 7.27 2.95
CA ALA A 66 12.03 6.59 1.69
C ALA A 66 10.60 6.87 1.23
N TYR A 67 9.74 7.33 2.12
CA TYR A 67 8.31 7.41 1.85
C TYR A 67 7.92 8.22 0.61
N PRO A 68 8.49 9.42 0.34
CA PRO A 68 8.09 10.17 -0.84
C PRO A 68 8.34 9.43 -2.15
N ALA A 69 9.47 8.75 -2.27
CA ALA A 69 9.78 7.95 -3.45
C ALA A 69 8.88 6.71 -3.54
N LEU A 70 8.59 6.10 -2.39
CA LEU A 70 7.67 4.95 -2.33
C LEU A 70 6.29 5.35 -2.81
N GLN A 71 5.78 6.48 -2.35
CA GLN A 71 4.47 6.98 -2.72
C GLN A 71 4.35 7.18 -4.23
N GLU A 72 5.37 7.79 -4.82
CA GLU A 72 5.38 8.04 -6.26
C GLU A 72 5.43 6.72 -7.05
N ARG A 73 6.30 5.80 -6.61
CA ARG A 73 6.43 4.52 -7.29
C ARG A 73 5.17 3.67 -7.18
N LEU A 74 4.55 3.66 -6.00
CA LEU A 74 3.31 2.92 -5.79
C LEU A 74 2.22 3.44 -6.71
N ARG A 75 2.12 4.76 -6.88
CA ARG A 75 1.14 5.36 -7.78
C ARG A 75 1.34 4.88 -9.21
N GLN A 76 2.59 4.75 -9.66
CA GLN A 76 2.88 4.28 -11.01
C GLN A 76 2.51 2.82 -11.21
N LEU A 77 2.64 2.01 -10.18
CA LEU A 77 2.43 0.56 -10.27
C LEU A 77 1.00 0.13 -10.00
N HIS A 78 0.24 0.95 -9.27
CA HIS A 78 -1.08 0.57 -8.81
C HIS A 78 -2.11 0.64 -9.95
N PRO A 79 -3.02 -0.35 -10.03
CA PRO A 79 -4.03 -0.35 -11.09
C PRO A 79 -5.12 0.69 -10.92
N TYR A 80 -5.31 1.22 -9.68
CA TYR A 80 -6.28 2.29 -9.46
C TYR A 80 -5.71 3.62 -9.90
N GLU A 81 -6.56 4.47 -10.44
CA GLU A 81 -6.17 5.82 -10.81
C GLU A 81 -5.76 6.64 -9.59
N LEU A 82 -6.49 6.48 -8.49
CA LEU A 82 -6.20 7.15 -7.23
C LEU A 82 -6.07 6.13 -6.11
N PRO A 83 -4.92 5.46 -5.98
CA PRO A 83 -4.74 4.49 -4.92
C PRO A 83 -4.69 5.16 -3.55
N GLU A 84 -5.26 4.51 -2.56
CA GLU A 84 -5.16 4.98 -1.18
C GLU A 84 -3.87 4.49 -0.57
N LEU A 85 -3.14 5.41 0.05
CA LEU A 85 -1.92 5.08 0.76
C LEU A 85 -1.91 5.89 2.05
N LEU A 86 -2.06 5.20 3.17
CA LEU A 86 -2.05 5.82 4.50
C LEU A 86 -0.80 5.39 5.23
N ALA A 87 -0.11 6.34 5.84
CA ALA A 87 1.10 6.05 6.58
C ALA A 87 0.92 6.48 8.03
N VAL A 88 1.36 5.63 8.95
CA VAL A 88 1.40 5.95 10.37
C VAL A 88 2.80 5.73 10.88
N GLU A 89 3.18 6.51 11.89
CA GLU A 89 4.47 6.35 12.52
C GLU A 89 4.44 5.12 13.42
N ALA A 90 5.50 4.32 13.34
CA ALA A 90 5.70 3.19 14.23
C ALA A 90 6.56 3.62 15.40
N ALA A 91 6.23 3.11 16.59
CA ALA A 91 6.96 3.45 17.79
C ALA A 91 8.37 2.82 17.82
#